data_76f4b15c3f2073844e29bf320358ab47
#
_entry.id   76f4b15c3f2073844e29bf320358ab47
#
_cell.length_a   1.000
_cell.length_b   1.000
_cell.length_c   1.000
_cell.angle_alpha   90.00
_cell.angle_beta   90.00
_cell.angle_gamma   90.00
#
_symmetry.space_group_name_H-M   'P 1'
#
loop_
_entity.id
_entity.type
_entity.pdbx_description
1 polymer ?
#
loop_
_entity_poly.entity_id
_entity_poly.type
_entity_poly.pdbx_seq_one_letter_code
_entity_poly.pdbx_strand_id
1 'polypeptide(L)'
;MSKRDLTFVVSDLQVPFHDDKFVGAMARCIDDNAKRIRNVITIGDEQDFQTISRWAQGTALEWEKSIGRDRDTTVDVLKRLRVTDSIRSNHTDRLWQQTTRRMPGLIGLPELELENFWRLPDLGITFHPHGFQFAKDWIALHGD
;
A
#
# COMPACT_ATOMS: atom_id res chain seq x y z
N MET A 1 1.00 14.93 29.25
CA MET A 1 0.72 14.51 27.85
C MET A 1 1.59 13.32 27.53
N SER A 2 1.03 12.20 27.10
CA SER A 2 1.84 11.04 26.67
C SER A 2 2.65 11.43 25.42
N LYS A 3 3.95 11.17 25.44
CA LYS A 3 4.83 11.44 24.29
C LYS A 3 4.54 10.39 23.23
N ARG A 4 4.21 10.81 21.99
CA ARG A 4 4.11 9.92 20.85
C ARG A 4 5.51 9.49 20.42
N ASP A 5 5.92 8.30 20.83
CA ASP A 5 7.28 7.77 20.71
C ASP A 5 7.38 6.48 19.91
N LEU A 6 6.24 5.90 19.48
CA LEU A 6 6.21 4.68 18.70
C LEU A 6 5.92 4.96 17.22
N THR A 7 6.60 4.25 16.36
CA THR A 7 6.27 4.10 14.95
C THR A 7 5.99 2.62 14.69
N PHE A 8 4.86 2.32 14.07
CA PHE A 8 4.50 0.98 13.66
C PHE A 8 4.84 0.83 12.18
N VAL A 9 5.61 -0.20 11.82
CA VAL A 9 6.03 -0.44 10.43
C VAL A 9 5.48 -1.79 9.98
N VAL A 10 4.87 -1.80 8.81
CA VAL A 10 4.27 -3.00 8.17
C VAL A 10 4.80 -3.12 6.76
N SER A 11 5.03 -4.34 6.29
CA SER A 11 5.34 -4.63 4.89
C SER A 11 4.59 -5.86 4.40
N ASP A 12 4.57 -6.05 3.08
CA ASP A 12 4.17 -7.30 2.43
C ASP A 12 2.77 -7.77 2.82
N LEU A 13 1.81 -6.87 2.85
CA LEU A 13 0.41 -7.23 3.07
C LEU A 13 -0.12 -8.09 1.93
N GLN A 14 0.33 -7.84 0.68
CA GLN A 14 0.04 -8.65 -0.50
C GLN A 14 -1.46 -8.92 -0.69
N VAL A 15 -2.30 -7.89 -0.50
CA VAL A 15 -3.75 -8.02 -0.72
C VAL A 15 -4.01 -8.48 -2.16
N PRO A 16 -4.85 -9.52 -2.38
CA PRO A 16 -5.83 -10.11 -1.46
C PRO A 16 -5.34 -11.33 -0.65
N PHE A 17 -4.05 -11.65 -0.66
CA PHE A 17 -3.50 -12.86 -0.03
C PHE A 17 -3.11 -12.66 1.44
N HIS A 18 -3.37 -11.49 2.01
CA HIS A 18 -3.09 -11.17 3.40
C HIS A 18 -3.82 -12.09 4.39
N ASP A 19 -3.23 -12.28 5.56
CA ASP A 19 -3.89 -12.97 6.67
C ASP A 19 -4.76 -11.98 7.47
N ASP A 20 -6.07 -12.09 7.32
CA ASP A 20 -7.05 -11.26 8.02
C ASP A 20 -6.94 -11.31 9.55
N LYS A 21 -6.54 -12.47 10.10
CA LYS A 21 -6.36 -12.62 11.56
C LYS A 21 -5.14 -11.84 12.01
N PHE A 22 -4.06 -11.88 11.23
CA PHE A 22 -2.85 -11.13 11.50
C PHE A 22 -3.10 -9.62 11.37
N VAL A 23 -3.76 -9.17 10.29
CA VAL A 23 -4.19 -7.77 10.14
C VAL A 23 -5.06 -7.33 11.32
N GLY A 24 -5.99 -8.19 11.78
CA GLY A 24 -6.79 -7.93 12.97
C GLY A 24 -5.97 -7.80 14.25
N ALA A 25 -4.92 -8.59 14.41
CA ALA A 25 -4.03 -8.51 15.56
C ALA A 25 -3.19 -7.22 15.54
N MET A 26 -2.66 -6.84 14.36
CA MET A 26 -1.95 -5.57 14.17
C MET A 26 -2.85 -4.38 14.48
N ALA A 27 -4.09 -4.38 13.97
CA ALA A 27 -5.03 -3.30 14.22
C ALA A 27 -5.32 -3.12 15.72
N ARG A 28 -5.55 -4.22 16.46
CA ARG A 28 -5.70 -4.17 17.92
C ARG A 28 -4.46 -3.61 18.61
N CYS A 29 -3.27 -4.06 18.21
CA CYS A 29 -2.02 -3.55 18.77
C CYS A 29 -1.88 -2.03 18.54
N ILE A 30 -2.24 -1.54 17.36
CA ILE A 30 -2.25 -0.12 17.02
C ILE A 30 -3.26 0.63 17.89
N ASP A 31 -4.48 0.10 18.05
CA ASP A 31 -5.53 0.72 18.85
C ASP A 31 -5.14 0.81 20.33
N ASP A 32 -4.61 -0.26 20.90
CA ASP A 32 -4.17 -0.32 22.30
C ASP A 32 -3.03 0.69 22.58
N ASN A 33 -2.23 1.00 21.57
CA ASN A 33 -1.11 1.93 21.67
C ASN A 33 -1.35 3.30 20.99
N ALA A 34 -2.58 3.62 20.59
CA ALA A 34 -2.90 4.79 19.78
C ALA A 34 -2.40 6.13 20.37
N LYS A 35 -2.36 6.24 21.71
CA LYS A 35 -1.84 7.46 22.40
C LYS A 35 -0.34 7.64 22.27
N ARG A 36 0.39 6.56 21.98
CA ARG A 36 1.85 6.53 21.85
C ARG A 36 2.31 6.48 20.40
N ILE A 37 1.47 5.93 19.50
CA ILE A 37 1.83 5.82 18.08
C ILE A 37 1.83 7.21 17.44
N ARG A 38 2.95 7.52 16.80
CA ARG A 38 3.15 8.71 16.00
C ARG A 38 2.79 8.48 14.53
N ASN A 39 3.32 7.40 13.95
CA ASN A 39 3.12 7.02 12.56
C ASN A 39 2.82 5.52 12.47
N VAL A 40 2.01 5.16 11.49
CA VAL A 40 1.87 3.80 10.97
C VAL A 40 2.32 3.84 9.52
N ILE A 41 3.41 3.16 9.21
CA ILE A 41 4.08 3.23 7.92
C ILE A 41 3.96 1.88 7.23
N THR A 42 3.45 1.85 6.00
CA THR A 42 3.61 0.70 5.12
C THR A 42 4.82 0.92 4.22
N ILE A 43 5.72 -0.06 4.19
CA ILE A 43 6.95 0.02 3.39
C ILE A 43 6.85 -0.76 2.08
N GLY A 44 5.67 -0.76 1.49
CA GLY A 44 5.39 -1.32 0.18
C GLY A 44 4.71 -2.68 0.21
N ASP A 45 4.34 -3.12 -0.99
CA ASP A 45 3.70 -4.40 -1.27
C ASP A 45 2.35 -4.60 -0.56
N GLU A 46 1.57 -3.51 -0.45
CA GLU A 46 0.24 -3.52 0.14
C GLU A 46 -0.74 -4.34 -0.69
N GLN A 47 -0.72 -4.16 -2.02
CA GLN A 47 -1.51 -4.92 -2.99
C GLN A 47 -0.60 -5.71 -3.91
N ASP A 48 -0.93 -6.99 -4.16
CA ASP A 48 -0.11 -7.85 -5.01
C ASP A 48 -0.15 -7.45 -6.50
N PHE A 49 -1.30 -6.94 -6.98
CA PHE A 49 -1.49 -6.63 -8.39
C PHE A 49 -1.23 -7.83 -9.32
N GLN A 50 -1.56 -9.05 -8.87
CA GLN A 50 -1.24 -10.29 -9.59
C GLN A 50 -1.79 -10.32 -11.02
N THR A 51 -3.04 -9.84 -11.23
CA THR A 51 -3.73 -9.91 -12.53
C THR A 51 -3.07 -9.05 -13.61
N ILE A 52 -2.33 -8.03 -13.20
CA ILE A 52 -1.56 -7.17 -14.11
C ILE A 52 -0.06 -7.42 -14.01
N SER A 53 0.36 -8.46 -13.32
CA SER A 53 1.78 -8.84 -13.26
C SER A 53 2.25 -9.41 -14.59
N ARG A 54 3.58 -9.39 -14.81
CA ARG A 54 4.17 -10.05 -15.98
C ARG A 54 3.90 -11.57 -16.03
N TRP A 55 3.65 -12.17 -14.86
CA TRP A 55 3.39 -13.60 -14.73
C TRP A 55 1.95 -13.99 -15.07
N ALA A 56 1.01 -13.05 -15.03
CA ALA A 56 -0.36 -13.27 -15.45
C ALA A 56 -0.51 -13.35 -16.98
N GLN A 57 0.44 -12.81 -17.72
CA GLN A 57 0.36 -12.67 -19.18
C GLN A 57 0.16 -14.02 -19.87
N GLY A 58 -0.88 -14.11 -20.71
CA GLY A 58 -1.23 -15.31 -21.46
C GLY A 58 -1.86 -16.43 -20.60
N THR A 59 -2.14 -16.18 -19.33
CA THR A 59 -2.84 -17.13 -18.43
C THR A 59 -4.29 -16.68 -18.18
N ALA A 60 -5.09 -17.56 -17.60
CA ALA A 60 -6.47 -17.23 -17.18
C ALA A 60 -6.51 -16.06 -16.19
N LEU A 61 -5.46 -15.90 -15.38
CA LEU A 61 -5.33 -14.85 -14.39
C LEU A 61 -5.37 -13.44 -15.00
N GLU A 62 -4.83 -13.26 -16.20
CA GLU A 62 -4.85 -11.97 -16.92
C GLU A 62 -6.26 -11.46 -17.18
N TRP A 63 -7.24 -12.38 -17.26
CA TRP A 63 -8.63 -12.07 -17.58
C TRP A 63 -9.52 -11.95 -16.34
N GLU A 64 -8.98 -12.16 -15.15
CA GLU A 64 -9.73 -11.96 -13.92
C GLU A 64 -10.01 -10.48 -13.68
N LYS A 65 -11.27 -10.16 -13.39
CA LYS A 65 -11.74 -8.80 -13.13
C LYS A 65 -11.66 -8.46 -11.64
N SER A 66 -10.54 -8.77 -10.98
CA SER A 66 -10.41 -8.65 -9.53
C SER A 66 -9.78 -7.34 -9.07
N ILE A 67 -9.06 -6.62 -9.93
CA ILE A 67 -8.24 -5.47 -9.55
C ILE A 67 -9.01 -4.38 -8.76
N GLY A 68 -10.27 -4.11 -9.12
CA GLY A 68 -11.11 -3.15 -8.41
C GLY A 68 -11.48 -3.63 -7.00
N ARG A 69 -11.87 -4.91 -6.86
CA ARG A 69 -12.16 -5.53 -5.56
C ARG A 69 -10.92 -5.57 -4.67
N ASP A 70 -9.78 -5.95 -5.25
CA ASP A 70 -8.52 -6.06 -4.53
C ASP A 70 -8.05 -4.68 -4.05
N ARG A 71 -8.24 -3.63 -4.89
CA ARG A 71 -8.05 -2.23 -4.48
C ARG A 71 -8.94 -1.85 -3.29
N ASP A 72 -10.24 -2.13 -3.36
CA ASP A 72 -11.17 -1.74 -2.29
C ASP A 72 -10.81 -2.48 -0.99
N THR A 73 -10.40 -3.74 -1.07
CA THR A 73 -9.87 -4.50 0.07
C THR A 73 -8.58 -3.88 0.62
N THR A 74 -7.67 -3.45 -0.26
CA THR A 74 -6.42 -2.76 0.17
C THR A 74 -6.76 -1.47 0.93
N VAL A 75 -7.66 -0.66 0.38
CA VAL A 75 -8.12 0.59 1.02
C VAL A 75 -8.69 0.30 2.41
N ASP A 76 -9.50 -0.75 2.57
CA ASP A 76 -10.09 -1.11 3.85
C ASP A 76 -9.03 -1.61 4.86
N VAL A 77 -8.02 -2.36 4.40
CA VAL A 77 -6.89 -2.78 5.24
C VAL A 77 -6.07 -1.59 5.70
N LEU A 78 -5.73 -0.66 4.80
CA LEU A 78 -4.98 0.56 5.15
C LEU A 78 -5.73 1.41 6.18
N LYS A 79 -7.05 1.57 6.01
CA LYS A 79 -7.92 2.24 6.98
C LYS A 79 -7.90 1.56 8.34
N ARG A 80 -8.08 0.24 8.34
CA ARG A 80 -8.13 -0.58 9.57
C ARG A 80 -6.83 -0.49 10.35
N LEU A 81 -5.69 -0.42 9.66
CA LEU A 81 -4.37 -0.24 10.25
C LEU A 81 -4.04 1.22 10.57
N ARG A 82 -4.92 2.18 10.25
CA ARG A 82 -4.69 3.62 10.45
C ARG A 82 -3.37 4.08 9.85
N VAL A 83 -3.04 3.60 8.66
CA VAL A 83 -1.82 3.96 7.96
C VAL A 83 -1.74 5.47 7.78
N THR A 84 -0.56 6.04 8.06
CA THR A 84 -0.27 7.48 7.88
C THR A 84 0.62 7.73 6.69
N ASP A 85 1.48 6.76 6.37
CA ASP A 85 2.50 6.87 5.33
C ASP A 85 2.61 5.56 4.56
N SER A 86 2.73 5.63 3.23
CA SER A 86 2.93 4.49 2.34
C SER A 86 4.11 4.76 1.42
N ILE A 87 4.93 3.76 1.13
CA ILE A 87 6.12 3.87 0.30
C ILE A 87 5.93 3.07 -0.98
N ARG A 88 6.39 3.63 -2.09
CA ARG A 88 6.46 2.96 -3.39
C ARG A 88 7.26 1.66 -3.31
N SER A 89 6.78 0.63 -4.01
CA SER A 89 7.39 -0.69 -4.11
C SER A 89 7.35 -1.23 -5.55
N ASN A 90 8.04 -2.33 -5.78
CA ASN A 90 7.99 -3.01 -7.08
C ASN A 90 6.58 -3.52 -7.44
N HIS A 91 5.76 -3.91 -6.46
CA HIS A 91 4.36 -4.30 -6.71
C HIS A 91 3.48 -3.09 -7.05
N THR A 92 3.65 -1.98 -6.36
CA THR A 92 2.91 -0.74 -6.68
C THR A 92 3.25 -0.21 -8.06
N ASP A 93 4.47 -0.45 -8.53
CA ASP A 93 4.92 -0.07 -9.87
C ASP A 93 4.26 -0.88 -10.99
N ARG A 94 3.65 -2.03 -10.69
CA ARG A 94 2.99 -2.88 -11.70
C ARG A 94 1.89 -2.11 -12.44
N LEU A 95 1.12 -1.29 -11.73
CA LEU A 95 0.06 -0.48 -12.35
C LEU A 95 0.64 0.46 -13.41
N TRP A 96 1.64 1.24 -13.04
CA TRP A 96 2.32 2.16 -13.96
C TRP A 96 3.03 1.43 -15.11
N GLN A 97 3.74 0.34 -14.83
CA GLN A 97 4.47 -0.44 -15.84
C GLN A 97 3.53 -1.03 -16.89
N GLN A 98 2.36 -1.56 -16.48
CA GLN A 98 1.40 -2.12 -17.42
C GLN A 98 0.72 -1.03 -18.23
N THR A 99 0.36 0.09 -17.62
CA THR A 99 -0.20 1.24 -18.35
C THR A 99 0.79 1.73 -19.39
N THR A 100 2.04 1.93 -19.02
CA THR A 100 3.09 2.42 -19.94
C THR A 100 3.34 1.45 -21.10
N ARG A 101 3.36 0.16 -20.83
CA ARG A 101 3.70 -0.85 -21.84
C ARG A 101 2.55 -1.20 -22.77
N ARG A 102 1.31 -1.27 -22.25
CA ARG A 102 0.17 -1.81 -23.00
C ARG A 102 -0.84 -0.75 -23.40
N MET A 103 -0.93 0.32 -22.65
CA MET A 103 -1.93 1.37 -22.84
C MET A 103 -1.31 2.77 -22.70
N PRO A 104 -0.25 3.09 -23.48
CA PRO A 104 0.48 4.35 -23.28
C PRO A 104 -0.40 5.60 -23.44
N GLY A 105 -1.51 5.49 -24.18
CA GLY A 105 -2.48 6.58 -24.31
C GLY A 105 -3.23 6.93 -23.02
N LEU A 106 -3.11 6.10 -21.96
CA LEU A 106 -3.70 6.36 -20.65
C LEU A 106 -2.71 6.99 -19.66
N ILE A 107 -1.46 7.22 -20.07
CA ILE A 107 -0.46 7.87 -19.22
C ILE A 107 -0.94 9.29 -18.92
N GLY A 108 -0.87 9.67 -17.66
CA GLY A 108 -1.31 10.99 -17.18
C GLY A 108 -2.79 11.09 -16.83
N LEU A 109 -3.54 9.97 -16.89
CA LEU A 109 -4.86 9.91 -16.27
C LEU A 109 -4.70 9.86 -14.75
N PRO A 110 -5.23 10.83 -14.00
CA PRO A 110 -5.07 10.89 -12.55
C PRO A 110 -5.57 9.64 -11.83
N GLU A 111 -6.60 8.99 -12.37
CA GLU A 111 -7.23 7.80 -11.79
C GLU A 111 -6.30 6.57 -11.79
N LEU A 112 -5.25 6.58 -12.62
CA LEU A 112 -4.24 5.52 -12.73
C LEU A 112 -2.97 5.80 -11.94
N GLU A 113 -2.84 7.00 -11.38
CA GLU A 113 -1.79 7.28 -10.40
C GLU A 113 -2.12 6.51 -9.10
N LEU A 114 -1.14 5.83 -8.52
CA LEU A 114 -1.36 4.92 -7.38
C LEU A 114 -2.07 5.60 -6.21
N GLU A 115 -1.69 6.83 -5.91
CA GLU A 115 -2.27 7.64 -4.84
C GLU A 115 -3.78 7.81 -5.01
N ASN A 116 -4.22 8.09 -6.23
CA ASN A 116 -5.63 8.26 -6.57
C ASN A 116 -6.33 6.91 -6.69
N PHE A 117 -5.65 5.91 -7.24
CA PHE A 117 -6.17 4.55 -7.35
C PHE A 117 -6.54 3.97 -5.98
N TRP A 118 -5.71 4.17 -4.97
CA TRP A 118 -5.98 3.77 -3.59
C TRP A 118 -6.68 4.85 -2.76
N ARG A 119 -7.02 6.01 -3.34
CA ARG A 119 -7.69 7.12 -2.63
C ARG A 119 -6.91 7.58 -1.40
N LEU A 120 -5.59 7.56 -1.46
CA LEU A 120 -4.74 7.90 -0.31
C LEU A 120 -4.99 9.31 0.24
N PRO A 121 -5.23 10.34 -0.61
CA PRO A 121 -5.57 11.67 -0.11
C PRO A 121 -6.84 11.70 0.75
N ASP A 122 -7.88 10.93 0.37
CA ASP A 122 -9.14 10.84 1.12
C ASP A 122 -8.95 10.16 2.49
N LEU A 123 -7.93 9.33 2.60
CA LEU A 123 -7.55 8.64 3.84
C LEU A 123 -6.59 9.45 4.71
N GLY A 124 -6.07 10.57 4.20
CA GLY A 124 -5.02 11.36 4.86
C GLY A 124 -3.68 10.62 4.91
N ILE A 125 -3.43 9.69 3.98
CA ILE A 125 -2.19 8.92 3.87
C ILE A 125 -1.22 9.67 2.94
N THR A 126 0.00 9.89 3.40
CA THR A 126 1.08 10.45 2.58
C THR A 126 1.77 9.35 1.80
N PHE A 127 1.83 9.48 0.48
CA PHE A 127 2.59 8.57 -0.37
C PHE A 127 4.01 9.10 -0.59
N HIS A 128 4.99 8.23 -0.44
CA HIS A 128 6.39 8.52 -0.64
C HIS A 128 6.94 7.74 -1.84
N PRO A 129 7.26 8.41 -2.96
CA PRO A 129 7.82 7.75 -4.15
C PRO A 129 9.24 7.21 -3.91
N HIS A 130 9.87 7.63 -2.84
CA HIS A 130 11.18 7.18 -2.38
C HIS A 130 11.15 6.93 -0.88
N GLY A 131 12.21 6.34 -0.34
CA GLY A 131 12.37 6.25 1.10
C GLY A 131 12.36 7.62 1.76
N PHE A 132 11.88 7.71 2.99
CA PHE A 132 11.83 8.96 3.74
C PHE A 132 12.29 8.80 5.19
N GLN A 133 12.79 9.88 5.75
CA GLN A 133 13.22 9.90 7.14
C GLN A 133 12.03 10.17 8.06
N PHE A 134 11.64 9.19 8.87
CA PHE A 134 10.50 9.31 9.80
C PHE A 134 10.95 9.62 11.25
N ALA A 135 12.23 9.44 11.57
CA ALA A 135 12.83 9.80 12.86
C ALA A 135 14.30 10.19 12.66
N LYS A 136 14.93 10.77 13.70
CA LYS A 136 16.28 11.37 13.61
C LYS A 136 17.30 10.48 12.91
N ASP A 137 17.33 9.17 13.23
CA ASP A 137 18.34 8.24 12.72
C ASP A 137 17.69 7.05 11.97
N TRP A 138 16.44 7.22 11.50
CA TRP A 138 15.66 6.16 10.89
C TRP A 138 15.06 6.58 9.54
N ILE A 139 15.32 5.78 8.53
CA ILE A 139 14.76 5.93 7.20
C ILE A 139 13.88 4.70 6.92
N ALA A 140 12.66 4.92 6.46
CA ALA A 140 11.81 3.88 5.90
C ALA A 140 12.04 3.83 4.38
N LEU A 141 12.26 2.63 3.86
CA LEU A 141 12.38 2.38 2.42
C LEU A 141 11.92 0.96 2.13
N HIS A 142 11.46 0.74 0.90
CA HIS A 142 11.24 -0.60 0.39
C HIS A 142 12.58 -1.18 -0.09
N GLY A 143 12.86 -2.43 0.29
CA GLY A 143 14.02 -3.16 -0.22
C GLY A 143 13.65 -3.83 -1.56
N ASP A 144 14.52 -3.72 -2.56
CA ASP A 144 14.41 -4.41 -3.85
C ASP A 144 14.88 -5.88 -3.73
#